data_d9be91cc45a26d63ebc87859684228d7
#
_entry.id   d9be91cc45a26d63ebc87859684228d7
#
_cell.length_a   1.000
_cell.length_b   1.000
_cell.length_c   1.000
_cell.angle_alpha   90.00
_cell.angle_beta   90.00
_cell.angle_gamma   90.00
#
_symmetry.space_group_name_H-M   'P 1'
#
loop_
_entity.id
_entity.type
_entity.pdbx_description
1 polymer ?
#
loop_
_entity_poly.entity_id
_entity_poly.type
_entity_poly.pdbx_seq_one_letter_code
_entity_poly.pdbx_strand_id
1 'polypeptide(L)'
;SERTSKQEADYQDALNEALTAGYEILDKGGSSLDAVELAVICLENCPLFNAGKGSVFTNQGTHEMDASIMNGVDQSAGAVAMLHAVKNPINLARLVMEKTSHVLLAGQGAMDFANQMKVEMKNDDYFFNEYRYQQWLSVKESPDMILDHTSSKNKKLGTVGAVALDQFGNMAAATSTG
;
A
#
# COMPACT_ATOMS: atom_id res chain seq x y z
N SER A 1 7.39 -16.27 15.29
CA SER A 1 7.88 -15.59 16.50
C SER A 1 6.88 -14.52 16.90
N GLU A 2 6.53 -14.47 18.19
CA GLU A 2 5.73 -13.40 18.75
C GLU A 2 6.48 -12.07 18.63
N ARG A 3 5.76 -10.98 18.35
CA ARG A 3 6.33 -9.64 18.33
C ARG A 3 6.81 -9.26 19.73
N THR A 4 7.90 -8.53 19.81
CA THR A 4 8.31 -7.94 21.08
C THR A 4 7.36 -6.81 21.47
N SER A 5 7.22 -6.49 22.76
CA SER A 5 6.38 -5.38 23.23
C SER A 5 6.76 -4.03 22.58
N LYS A 6 8.05 -3.84 22.26
CA LYS A 6 8.51 -2.66 21.53
C LYS A 6 8.00 -2.64 20.09
N GLN A 7 8.12 -3.76 19.37
CA GLN A 7 7.60 -3.84 18.00
C GLN A 7 6.08 -3.62 17.94
N GLU A 8 5.35 -4.12 18.93
CA GLU A 8 3.91 -3.91 19.01
C GLU A 8 3.57 -2.43 19.21
N ALA A 9 4.31 -1.73 20.09
CA ALA A 9 4.17 -0.28 20.28
C ALA A 9 4.47 0.50 18.98
N ASP A 10 5.57 0.18 18.28
CA ASP A 10 5.92 0.83 17.01
C ASP A 10 4.82 0.69 15.94
N TYR A 11 4.19 -0.51 15.84
CA TYR A 11 3.04 -0.72 14.95
C TYR A 11 1.81 0.08 15.37
N GLN A 12 1.54 0.16 16.67
CA GLN A 12 0.41 0.90 17.22
C GLN A 12 0.54 2.39 16.94
N ASP A 13 1.74 2.93 17.16
CA ASP A 13 2.05 4.35 16.91
C ASP A 13 1.87 4.70 15.42
N ALA A 14 2.39 3.87 14.52
CA ALA A 14 2.23 4.07 13.07
C ALA A 14 0.76 3.99 12.62
N LEU A 15 -0.03 3.06 13.19
CA LEU A 15 -1.48 2.99 12.93
C LEU A 15 -2.22 4.21 13.47
N ASN A 16 -1.86 4.70 14.65
CA ASN A 16 -2.44 5.91 15.23
C ASN A 16 -2.10 7.16 14.41
N GLU A 17 -0.88 7.27 13.89
CA GLU A 17 -0.49 8.35 12.98
C GLU A 17 -1.36 8.36 11.71
N ALA A 18 -1.51 7.21 11.04
CA ALA A 18 -2.34 7.07 9.86
C ALA A 18 -3.82 7.36 10.14
N LEU A 19 -4.35 6.86 11.26
CA LEU A 19 -5.73 7.12 11.70
C LEU A 19 -5.95 8.61 11.96
N THR A 20 -5.03 9.26 12.68
CA THR A 20 -5.10 10.68 13.01
C THR A 20 -5.07 11.54 11.76
N ALA A 21 -4.16 11.24 10.81
CA ALA A 21 -4.07 11.97 9.55
C ALA A 21 -5.37 11.90 8.73
N GLY A 22 -5.97 10.72 8.61
CA GLY A 22 -7.27 10.55 7.94
C GLY A 22 -8.42 11.24 8.70
N TYR A 23 -8.45 11.09 10.02
CA TYR A 23 -9.46 11.72 10.86
C TYR A 23 -9.44 13.25 10.80
N GLU A 24 -8.27 13.87 10.77
CA GLU A 24 -8.14 15.33 10.64
C GLU A 24 -8.73 15.87 9.33
N ILE A 25 -8.71 15.11 8.24
CA ILE A 25 -9.40 15.47 7.00
C ILE A 25 -10.91 15.54 7.26
N LEU A 26 -11.48 14.50 7.89
CA LEU A 26 -12.92 14.43 8.18
C LEU A 26 -13.37 15.50 9.16
N ASP A 27 -12.59 15.75 10.20
CA ASP A 27 -12.88 16.76 11.23
C ASP A 27 -12.93 18.19 10.66
N LYS A 28 -12.14 18.46 9.62
CA LYS A 28 -12.13 19.71 8.86
C LYS A 28 -13.22 19.77 7.77
N GLY A 29 -14.09 18.76 7.68
CA GLY A 29 -15.16 18.68 6.68
C GLY A 29 -14.71 18.19 5.31
N GLY A 30 -13.54 17.55 5.22
CA GLY A 30 -13.04 16.93 4.00
C GLY A 30 -13.76 15.63 3.65
N SER A 31 -13.48 15.11 2.46
CA SER A 31 -14.11 13.89 1.94
C SER A 31 -13.56 12.61 2.55
N SER A 32 -14.40 11.58 2.61
CA SER A 32 -13.98 10.22 2.96
C SER A 32 -12.88 9.70 2.02
N LEU A 33 -12.93 10.08 0.74
CA LEU A 33 -11.93 9.69 -0.26
C LEU A 33 -10.54 10.26 0.06
N ASP A 34 -10.45 11.55 0.41
CA ASP A 34 -9.20 12.19 0.81
C ASP A 34 -8.66 11.61 2.11
N ALA A 35 -9.55 11.26 3.05
CA ALA A 35 -9.18 10.69 4.33
C ALA A 35 -8.55 9.30 4.18
N VAL A 36 -9.14 8.40 3.37
CA VAL A 36 -8.58 7.06 3.16
C VAL A 36 -7.27 7.10 2.37
N GLU A 37 -7.17 7.99 1.38
CA GLU A 37 -5.93 8.18 0.62
C GLU A 37 -4.79 8.61 1.55
N LEU A 38 -5.00 9.66 2.36
CA LEU A 38 -3.95 10.16 3.26
C LEU A 38 -3.56 9.12 4.32
N ALA A 39 -4.52 8.39 4.88
CA ALA A 39 -4.24 7.32 5.83
C ALA A 39 -3.37 6.22 5.20
N VAL A 40 -3.69 5.80 3.96
CA VAL A 40 -2.89 4.79 3.25
C VAL A 40 -1.51 5.32 2.87
N ILE A 41 -1.37 6.60 2.48
CA ILE A 41 -0.06 7.24 2.23
C ILE A 41 0.82 7.17 3.49
N CYS A 42 0.29 7.44 4.68
CA CYS A 42 1.04 7.31 5.93
C CYS A 42 1.54 5.87 6.12
N LEU A 43 0.71 4.88 5.85
CA LEU A 43 1.06 3.46 5.96
C LEU A 43 2.07 3.03 4.89
N GLU A 44 1.97 3.51 3.65
CA GLU A 44 2.94 3.26 2.57
C GLU A 44 4.32 3.89 2.87
N ASN A 45 4.35 5.03 3.56
CA ASN A 45 5.59 5.69 3.96
C ASN A 45 6.25 5.03 5.19
N CYS A 46 5.54 4.14 5.88
CA CYS A 46 6.03 3.44 7.06
C CYS A 46 6.68 2.09 6.68
N PRO A 47 7.95 1.83 7.03
CA PRO A 47 8.65 0.59 6.66
C PRO A 47 8.16 -0.66 7.41
N LEU A 48 7.27 -0.51 8.38
CA LEU A 48 6.75 -1.63 9.19
C LEU A 48 5.73 -2.49 8.44
N PHE A 49 4.97 -1.87 7.52
CA PHE A 49 3.88 -2.54 6.80
C PHE A 49 4.34 -3.07 5.44
N ASN A 50 3.65 -4.09 4.93
CA ASN A 50 3.85 -4.56 3.56
C ASN A 50 3.06 -3.70 2.58
N ALA A 51 3.56 -2.51 2.32
CA ALA A 51 3.05 -1.56 1.33
C ALA A 51 4.10 -0.45 1.13
N GLY A 52 4.24 0.10 -0.06
CA GLY A 52 5.16 1.19 -0.34
C GLY A 52 6.58 0.91 0.16
N LYS A 53 7.10 1.78 1.06
CA LYS A 53 8.47 1.69 1.62
C LYS A 53 8.77 0.36 2.34
N GLY A 54 7.76 -0.32 2.87
CA GLY A 54 7.90 -1.59 3.58
C GLY A 54 7.53 -2.83 2.76
N SER A 55 7.37 -2.68 1.44
CA SER A 55 7.01 -3.78 0.53
C SER A 55 7.99 -4.95 0.61
N VAL A 56 7.47 -6.17 0.47
CA VAL A 56 8.28 -7.38 0.47
C VAL A 56 9.04 -7.53 -0.85
N PHE A 57 10.06 -8.36 -0.84
CA PHE A 57 10.79 -8.71 -2.06
C PHE A 57 10.03 -9.77 -2.85
N THR A 58 10.00 -9.60 -4.17
CA THR A 58 9.60 -10.64 -5.12
C THR A 58 10.59 -11.79 -5.10
N ASN A 59 10.26 -12.92 -5.75
CA ASN A 59 11.19 -14.01 -5.91
C ASN A 59 12.51 -13.59 -6.62
N GLN A 60 12.46 -12.57 -7.46
CA GLN A 60 13.62 -12.04 -8.18
C GLN A 60 14.45 -11.04 -7.35
N GLY A 61 14.01 -10.67 -6.16
CA GLY A 61 14.69 -9.70 -5.30
C GLY A 61 14.38 -8.24 -5.66
N THR A 62 13.28 -8.00 -6.35
CA THR A 62 12.74 -6.67 -6.67
C THR A 62 11.51 -6.37 -5.81
N HIS A 63 10.98 -5.16 -5.91
CA HIS A 63 9.71 -4.79 -5.28
C HIS A 63 8.63 -4.60 -6.34
N GLU A 64 7.47 -5.19 -6.13
CA GLU A 64 6.26 -4.97 -6.92
C GLU A 64 5.13 -4.57 -5.98
N MET A 65 4.35 -3.56 -6.35
CA MET A 65 3.35 -2.96 -5.48
C MET A 65 2.01 -2.84 -6.20
N ASP A 66 0.94 -3.04 -5.44
CA ASP A 66 -0.43 -2.91 -5.91
C ASP A 66 -1.21 -1.97 -4.99
N ALA A 67 -2.17 -1.23 -5.53
CA ALA A 67 -3.07 -0.41 -4.74
C ALA A 67 -4.44 -0.30 -5.40
N SER A 68 -5.46 -0.05 -4.58
CA SER A 68 -6.81 0.25 -5.07
C SER A 68 -7.53 1.23 -4.17
N ILE A 69 -8.40 2.04 -4.77
CA ILE A 69 -9.25 3.00 -4.08
C ILE A 69 -10.64 3.02 -4.71
N MET A 70 -11.66 3.22 -3.89
CA MET A 70 -13.05 3.30 -4.36
C MET A 70 -13.79 4.42 -3.64
N ASN A 71 -14.53 5.21 -4.41
CA ASN A 71 -15.42 6.24 -3.93
C ASN A 71 -16.86 5.68 -3.84
N GLY A 72 -17.46 5.71 -2.66
CA GLY A 72 -18.81 5.20 -2.44
C GLY A 72 -19.92 6.14 -2.95
N VAL A 73 -19.62 7.40 -3.27
CA VAL A 73 -20.59 8.37 -3.79
C VAL A 73 -21.16 7.94 -5.13
N ASP A 74 -20.28 7.56 -6.04
CA ASP A 74 -20.61 7.24 -7.43
C ASP A 74 -20.10 5.85 -7.86
N GLN A 75 -19.52 5.10 -6.92
CA GLN A 75 -18.93 3.78 -7.14
C GLN A 75 -17.73 3.79 -8.11
N SER A 76 -17.16 4.96 -8.37
CA SER A 76 -15.91 5.03 -9.15
C SER A 76 -14.77 4.34 -8.39
N ALA A 77 -13.92 3.65 -9.12
CA ALA A 77 -12.80 2.93 -8.56
C ALA A 77 -11.57 3.06 -9.45
N GLY A 78 -10.39 3.00 -8.83
CA GLY A 78 -9.12 2.94 -9.52
C GLY A 78 -8.19 1.95 -8.84
N ALA A 79 -7.43 1.23 -9.64
CA ALA A 79 -6.47 0.26 -9.16
C ALA A 79 -5.20 0.28 -10.02
N VAL A 80 -4.10 -0.10 -9.39
CA VAL A 80 -2.81 -0.30 -10.05
C VAL A 80 -2.18 -1.59 -9.55
N ALA A 81 -1.44 -2.27 -10.42
CA ALA A 81 -0.75 -3.50 -10.07
C ALA A 81 0.61 -3.60 -10.75
N MET A 82 1.51 -4.38 -10.14
CA MET A 82 2.86 -4.64 -10.65
C MET A 82 3.65 -3.34 -10.88
N LEU A 83 3.57 -2.41 -9.91
CA LEU A 83 4.28 -1.14 -9.95
C LEU A 83 5.69 -1.29 -9.40
N HIS A 84 6.63 -0.65 -10.06
CA HIS A 84 8.00 -0.47 -9.57
C HIS A 84 8.26 1.01 -9.28
N ALA A 85 9.09 1.30 -8.28
CA ALA A 85 9.62 2.64 -8.03
C ALA A 85 8.60 3.76 -7.74
N VAL A 86 7.30 3.53 -7.78
CA VAL A 86 6.28 4.51 -7.40
C VAL A 86 6.26 4.65 -5.88
N LYS A 87 6.50 5.85 -5.35
CA LYS A 87 6.59 6.08 -3.89
C LYS A 87 5.30 5.70 -3.16
N ASN A 88 4.17 6.20 -3.68
CA ASN A 88 2.85 5.98 -3.10
C ASN A 88 1.89 5.42 -4.17
N PRO A 89 1.79 4.09 -4.29
CA PRO A 89 0.86 3.43 -5.21
C PRO A 89 -0.58 3.91 -5.13
N ILE A 90 -1.06 4.25 -3.93
CA ILE A 90 -2.43 4.71 -3.73
C ILE A 90 -2.74 6.00 -4.48
N ASN A 91 -1.78 6.93 -4.59
CA ASN A 91 -1.97 8.16 -5.37
C ASN A 91 -2.18 7.84 -6.86
N LEU A 92 -1.43 6.88 -7.39
CA LEU A 92 -1.59 6.48 -8.79
C LEU A 92 -2.92 5.76 -9.01
N ALA A 93 -3.37 4.92 -8.07
CA ALA A 93 -4.69 4.29 -8.11
C ALA A 93 -5.80 5.34 -8.17
N ARG A 94 -5.71 6.40 -7.36
CA ARG A 94 -6.65 7.53 -7.41
C ARG A 94 -6.62 8.25 -8.75
N LEU A 95 -5.44 8.50 -9.30
CA LEU A 95 -5.30 9.12 -10.63
C LEU A 95 -5.90 8.26 -11.74
N VAL A 96 -5.79 6.92 -11.66
CA VAL A 96 -6.48 6.02 -12.59
C VAL A 96 -7.99 6.24 -12.53
N MET A 97 -8.57 6.26 -11.33
CA MET A 97 -10.00 6.52 -11.13
C MET A 97 -10.45 7.88 -11.70
N GLU A 98 -9.67 8.95 -11.44
CA GLU A 98 -10.10 10.31 -11.73
C GLU A 98 -9.75 10.80 -13.14
N LYS A 99 -8.72 10.23 -13.77
CA LYS A 99 -8.13 10.76 -15.03
C LYS A 99 -8.24 9.83 -16.21
N THR A 100 -8.78 8.63 -16.02
CA THR A 100 -8.92 7.64 -17.10
C THR A 100 -10.32 7.04 -17.12
N SER A 101 -10.64 6.32 -18.21
CA SER A 101 -11.84 5.47 -18.27
C SER A 101 -11.58 4.04 -17.76
N HIS A 102 -10.35 3.75 -17.33
CA HIS A 102 -9.96 2.45 -16.82
C HIS A 102 -10.21 2.37 -15.32
N VAL A 103 -10.55 1.17 -14.84
CA VAL A 103 -10.58 0.86 -13.41
C VAL A 103 -9.24 0.32 -12.92
N LEU A 104 -8.47 -0.33 -13.81
CA LEU A 104 -7.19 -0.95 -13.46
C LEU A 104 -6.16 -0.68 -14.56
N LEU A 105 -4.97 -0.27 -14.15
CA LEU A 105 -3.76 -0.30 -14.96
C LEU A 105 -2.72 -1.21 -14.30
N ALA A 106 -1.91 -1.94 -15.08
CA ALA A 106 -0.91 -2.85 -14.55
C ALA A 106 0.41 -2.82 -15.35
N GLY A 107 1.51 -3.18 -14.69
CA GLY A 107 2.82 -3.33 -15.29
C GLY A 107 3.27 -2.10 -16.07
N GLN A 108 3.82 -2.30 -17.28
CA GLN A 108 4.37 -1.19 -18.07
C GLN A 108 3.34 -0.09 -18.37
N GLY A 109 2.07 -0.45 -18.65
CA GLY A 109 1.03 0.54 -18.89
C GLY A 109 0.74 1.44 -17.69
N ALA A 110 0.77 0.88 -16.47
CA ALA A 110 0.67 1.66 -15.25
C ALA A 110 1.90 2.55 -15.02
N MET A 111 3.10 2.06 -15.35
CA MET A 111 4.34 2.84 -15.24
C MET A 111 4.39 4.00 -16.25
N ASP A 112 3.92 3.80 -17.47
CA ASP A 112 3.83 4.86 -18.48
C ASP A 112 2.86 5.96 -18.03
N PHE A 113 1.73 5.55 -17.44
CA PHE A 113 0.77 6.49 -16.86
C PHE A 113 1.35 7.23 -15.64
N ALA A 114 2.10 6.54 -14.76
CA ALA A 114 2.79 7.17 -13.64
C ALA A 114 3.75 8.27 -14.10
N ASN A 115 4.54 8.01 -15.14
CA ASN A 115 5.44 8.97 -15.74
C ASN A 115 4.67 10.16 -16.38
N GLN A 116 3.59 9.89 -17.10
CA GLN A 116 2.72 10.91 -17.69
C GLN A 116 2.14 11.85 -16.63
N MET A 117 1.68 11.27 -15.50
CA MET A 117 1.10 12.01 -14.39
C MET A 117 2.16 12.64 -13.47
N LYS A 118 3.47 12.37 -13.71
CA LYS A 118 4.60 12.87 -12.93
C LYS A 118 4.50 12.56 -11.45
N VAL A 119 4.04 11.37 -11.10
CA VAL A 119 4.01 10.92 -9.70
C VAL A 119 5.43 10.79 -9.15
N GLU A 120 5.57 10.91 -7.83
CA GLU A 120 6.88 10.81 -7.19
C GLU A 120 7.45 9.39 -7.32
N MET A 121 8.63 9.30 -7.94
CA MET A 121 9.37 8.05 -8.12
C MET A 121 10.52 7.98 -7.13
N LYS A 122 10.88 6.78 -6.68
CA LYS A 122 12.01 6.50 -5.79
C LYS A 122 12.90 5.42 -6.39
N ASN A 123 14.18 5.46 -6.05
CA ASN A 123 15.11 4.36 -6.36
C ASN A 123 14.89 3.17 -5.43
N ASP A 124 15.50 2.04 -5.74
CA ASP A 124 15.35 0.79 -4.98
C ASP A 124 15.80 0.91 -3.53
N ASP A 125 16.80 1.77 -3.23
CA ASP A 125 17.28 2.01 -1.87
C ASP A 125 16.18 2.55 -0.93
N TYR A 126 15.20 3.27 -1.48
CA TYR A 126 14.06 3.77 -0.70
C TYR A 126 13.18 2.65 -0.16
N PHE A 127 13.01 1.58 -0.94
CA PHE A 127 12.18 0.42 -0.60
C PHE A 127 12.97 -0.65 0.15
N PHE A 128 14.31 -0.58 0.13
CA PHE A 128 15.14 -1.56 0.82
C PHE A 128 14.87 -1.54 2.32
N ASN A 129 14.57 -2.70 2.86
CA ASN A 129 14.35 -2.92 4.28
C ASN A 129 15.11 -4.17 4.72
N GLU A 130 16.09 -4.03 5.61
CA GLU A 130 16.93 -5.14 6.08
C GLU A 130 16.11 -6.31 6.64
N TYR A 131 15.05 -6.03 7.40
CA TYR A 131 14.19 -7.08 7.94
C TYR A 131 13.50 -7.87 6.82
N ARG A 132 12.99 -7.19 5.77
CA ARG A 132 12.38 -7.82 4.60
C ARG A 132 13.39 -8.59 3.77
N TYR A 133 14.59 -8.05 3.64
CA TYR A 133 15.70 -8.71 2.93
C TYR A 133 16.10 -10.03 3.61
N GLN A 134 16.23 -10.03 4.93
CA GLN A 134 16.51 -11.26 5.70
C GLN A 134 15.37 -12.28 5.60
N GLN A 135 14.12 -11.82 5.58
CA GLN A 135 12.98 -12.71 5.31
C GLN A 135 13.08 -13.36 3.92
N TRP A 136 13.38 -12.57 2.89
CA TRP A 136 13.54 -13.05 1.52
C TRP A 136 14.67 -14.08 1.40
N LEU A 137 15.83 -13.80 1.97
CA LEU A 137 16.95 -14.76 2.00
C LEU A 137 16.56 -16.08 2.67
N SER A 138 15.86 -16.02 3.81
CA SER A 138 15.45 -17.23 4.54
C SER A 138 14.47 -18.11 3.75
N VAL A 139 13.68 -17.51 2.87
CA VAL A 139 12.76 -18.26 1.98
C VAL A 139 13.51 -18.85 0.81
N LYS A 140 14.46 -18.10 0.22
CA LYS A 140 15.24 -18.53 -0.94
C LYS A 140 16.14 -19.73 -0.65
N GLU A 141 16.66 -19.82 0.58
CA GLU A 141 17.49 -20.92 1.05
C GLU A 141 16.70 -22.17 1.46
N SER A 142 15.37 -22.07 1.53
CA SER A 142 14.50 -23.18 1.93
C SER A 142 14.22 -24.10 0.72
N PRO A 143 14.45 -25.43 0.84
CA PRO A 143 14.17 -26.38 -0.24
C PRO A 143 12.70 -26.47 -0.64
N ASP A 144 11.81 -26.04 0.26
CA ASP A 144 10.35 -26.03 0.09
C ASP A 144 9.87 -24.71 -0.51
N MET A 145 10.46 -24.22 -1.59
CA MET A 145 9.94 -23.11 -2.34
C MET A 145 8.68 -23.55 -3.11
N ILE A 146 7.61 -23.78 -2.37
CA ILE A 146 6.31 -24.11 -2.91
C ILE A 146 5.62 -22.80 -3.27
N LEU A 147 5.21 -22.68 -4.53
CA LEU A 147 4.38 -21.63 -5.11
C LEU A 147 2.97 -21.55 -4.48
N ASP A 148 2.77 -22.14 -3.30
CA ASP A 148 1.47 -22.23 -2.66
C ASP A 148 1.45 -21.41 -1.36
N HIS A 149 0.62 -20.38 -1.35
CA HIS A 149 0.34 -19.54 -0.19
C HIS A 149 -0.26 -20.29 1.01
N THR A 150 -0.47 -21.58 0.91
CA THR A 150 -1.21 -22.40 1.89
C THR A 150 -0.34 -23.13 2.91
N SER A 151 0.98 -23.25 2.75
CA SER A 151 1.77 -24.18 3.55
C SER A 151 2.67 -23.60 4.64
N SER A 152 2.76 -22.28 4.82
CA SER A 152 3.52 -21.73 5.96
C SER A 152 2.60 -21.19 7.05
N LYS A 153 2.47 -21.92 8.15
CA LYS A 153 1.63 -21.57 9.30
C LYS A 153 1.94 -20.24 10.00
N ASN A 154 2.90 -19.42 9.54
CA ASN A 154 3.34 -18.19 10.21
C ASN A 154 3.82 -17.05 9.32
N LYS A 155 3.60 -17.06 8.01
CA LYS A 155 3.99 -15.92 7.14
C LYS A 155 2.73 -15.20 6.66
N LYS A 156 2.16 -14.36 7.49
CA LYS A 156 1.17 -13.37 7.04
C LYS A 156 1.90 -12.30 6.25
N LEU A 157 1.81 -12.33 4.93
CA LEU A 157 2.05 -11.16 4.09
C LEU A 157 0.91 -10.20 4.42
N GLY A 158 1.26 -9.02 4.97
CA GLY A 158 0.27 -8.04 5.37
C GLY A 158 -0.06 -7.12 4.20
N THR A 159 -1.25 -6.58 4.22
CA THR A 159 -1.76 -5.51 3.35
C THR A 159 -2.19 -4.39 4.26
N VAL A 160 -2.10 -3.14 3.85
CA VAL A 160 -2.67 -2.01 4.56
C VAL A 160 -3.98 -1.57 3.91
N GLY A 161 -4.84 -0.91 4.68
CA GLY A 161 -6.08 -0.35 4.16
C GLY A 161 -6.70 0.63 5.12
N ALA A 162 -7.60 1.46 4.59
CA ALA A 162 -8.41 2.40 5.33
C ALA A 162 -9.83 2.43 4.78
N VAL A 163 -10.78 2.66 5.67
CA VAL A 163 -12.18 2.98 5.33
C VAL A 163 -12.59 4.24 6.07
N ALA A 164 -13.38 5.08 5.45
CA ALA A 164 -13.85 6.33 6.05
C ALA A 164 -15.31 6.60 5.70
N LEU A 165 -15.98 7.29 6.61
CA LEU A 165 -17.33 7.85 6.43
C LEU A 165 -17.24 9.33 6.75
N ASP A 166 -17.59 10.20 5.79
CA ASP A 166 -17.60 11.64 6.00
C ASP A 166 -18.92 12.16 6.61
N GLN A 167 -18.93 13.43 6.98
CA GLN A 167 -20.11 14.08 7.59
C GLN A 167 -21.32 14.14 6.66
N PHE A 168 -21.16 13.91 5.36
CA PHE A 168 -22.23 13.88 4.37
C PHE A 168 -22.79 12.47 4.16
N GLY A 169 -22.29 11.47 4.89
CA GLY A 169 -22.69 10.07 4.76
C GLY A 169 -22.04 9.33 3.61
N ASN A 170 -20.99 9.88 2.99
CA ASN A 170 -20.26 9.23 1.91
C ASN A 170 -19.17 8.32 2.49
N MET A 171 -19.04 7.13 1.91
CA MET A 171 -18.00 6.16 2.28
C MET A 171 -16.91 6.10 1.22
N ALA A 172 -15.71 5.78 1.64
CA ALA A 172 -14.61 5.41 0.75
C ALA A 172 -13.76 4.29 1.37
N ALA A 173 -13.06 3.56 0.53
CA ALA A 173 -12.13 2.51 0.92
C ALA A 173 -10.87 2.57 0.06
N ALA A 174 -9.72 2.27 0.67
CA ALA A 174 -8.45 2.19 -0.01
C ALA A 174 -7.59 1.05 0.56
N THR A 175 -6.80 0.40 -0.30
CA THR A 175 -5.85 -0.66 0.08
C THR A 175 -4.55 -0.48 -0.67
N SER A 176 -3.44 -0.92 -0.06
CA SER A 176 -2.13 -0.99 -0.70
C SER A 176 -1.34 -2.19 -0.17
N THR A 177 -0.55 -2.79 -1.04
CA THR A 177 0.28 -3.96 -0.73
C THR A 177 1.54 -4.00 -1.59
N GLY A 178 2.52 -4.80 -1.17
CA GLY A 178 3.77 -4.99 -1.90
C GLY A 178 4.28 -6.43 -1.86
#